data_c3dd90f652e6ba9980e1cf8a478decc3
#
_entry.id   c3dd90f652e6ba9980e1cf8a478decc3
#
_cell.length_a   1.000
_cell.length_b   1.000
_cell.length_c   1.000
_cell.angle_alpha   90.00
_cell.angle_beta   90.00
_cell.angle_gamma   90.00
#
_symmetry.space_group_name_H-M   'P 1'
#
loop_
_entity.id
_entity.type
_entity.pdbx_description
1 polymer ?
#
loop_
_entity_poly.entity_id
_entity_poly.type
_entity_poly.pdbx_seq_one_letter_code
_entity_poly.pdbx_strand_id
1 'polypeptide(L)'
;DFAAHTVRANLGRAVVVLVGGLLATGFIGWLLVSLTGGVGRPRNRLVHIITRILQGSGAGIAQEPTSPHWVQGVVSFLLAVVLVAALVVILRSQRNIAMMSLSDELRLRRLLDENPADSLGYFALRRDKAVVFSRNGHAAVCYRTEAGVALASGDPVGPVDQWPGAIDAFLEVAHTYGWVPAVVGTSEEGATTWNQAGLRAMRIGDEAIISPATFNLDDPDLKPVRHTVTKLRAMGYTTRVRRHEDINPQELH
;
A
#
# COMPACT_ATOMS: atom_id res chain seq x y z
N ASP A 1 -13.20 -9.01 -9.80
CA ASP A 1 -12.22 -8.40 -10.74
C ASP A 1 -10.98 -7.83 -10.07
N PHE A 2 -11.02 -7.51 -8.78
CA PHE A 2 -9.91 -6.96 -8.02
C PHE A 2 -8.66 -7.87 -8.00
N ALA A 3 -8.84 -9.19 -7.91
CA ALA A 3 -7.76 -10.17 -7.90
C ALA A 3 -7.05 -10.31 -9.27
N ALA A 4 -7.73 -10.01 -10.37
CA ALA A 4 -7.20 -10.26 -11.70
C ALA A 4 -6.07 -9.28 -12.11
N HIS A 5 -6.09 -8.04 -11.64
CA HIS A 5 -5.07 -7.04 -11.96
C HIS A 5 -3.79 -7.21 -11.15
N THR A 6 -3.89 -7.54 -9.87
CA THR A 6 -2.73 -7.85 -9.00
C THR A 6 -1.96 -9.07 -9.49
N VAL A 7 -2.67 -10.08 -9.98
CA VAL A 7 -2.06 -11.31 -10.52
C VAL A 7 -1.22 -11.01 -11.74
N ARG A 8 -1.68 -10.16 -12.66
CA ARG A 8 -0.92 -9.82 -13.88
C ARG A 8 0.38 -9.07 -13.61
N ALA A 9 0.40 -8.12 -12.67
CA ALA A 9 1.58 -7.32 -12.36
C ALA A 9 2.74 -8.14 -11.75
N ASN A 10 2.41 -9.20 -11.00
CA ASN A 10 3.39 -10.05 -10.33
C ASN A 10 3.71 -11.34 -11.11
N LEU A 11 3.00 -11.63 -12.20
CA LEU A 11 3.13 -12.89 -12.93
C LEU A 11 4.57 -13.13 -13.42
N GLY A 12 5.22 -12.11 -13.97
CA GLY A 12 6.60 -12.22 -14.44
C GLY A 12 7.59 -12.58 -13.33
N ARG A 13 7.45 -11.95 -12.16
CA ARG A 13 8.28 -12.24 -10.99
C ARG A 13 8.01 -13.64 -10.44
N ALA A 14 6.76 -14.05 -10.39
CA ALA A 14 6.37 -15.38 -9.94
C ALA A 14 6.93 -16.48 -10.87
N VAL A 15 6.90 -16.25 -12.19
CA VAL A 15 7.51 -17.16 -13.18
C VAL A 15 9.02 -17.27 -12.95
N VAL A 16 9.73 -16.18 -12.70
CA VAL A 16 11.17 -16.21 -12.39
C VAL A 16 11.44 -17.00 -11.10
N VAL A 17 10.66 -16.78 -10.04
CA VAL A 17 10.79 -17.54 -8.78
C VAL A 17 10.51 -19.03 -8.99
N LEU A 18 9.49 -19.34 -9.76
CA LEU A 18 9.08 -20.73 -10.02
C LEU A 18 10.12 -21.46 -10.86
N VAL A 19 10.57 -20.87 -11.96
CA VAL A 19 11.58 -21.47 -12.86
C VAL A 19 12.93 -21.57 -12.13
N GLY A 20 13.39 -20.51 -11.46
CA GLY A 20 14.64 -20.52 -10.70
C GLY A 20 14.61 -21.53 -9.54
N GLY A 21 13.49 -21.61 -8.83
CA GLY A 21 13.28 -22.56 -7.74
C GLY A 21 13.24 -24.02 -8.22
N LEU A 22 12.60 -24.30 -9.36
CA LEU A 22 12.60 -25.63 -9.97
C LEU A 22 14.00 -26.06 -10.41
N LEU A 23 14.76 -25.15 -11.05
CA LEU A 23 16.14 -25.44 -11.46
C LEU A 23 17.04 -25.70 -10.24
N ALA A 24 16.93 -24.90 -9.19
CA ALA A 24 17.68 -25.08 -7.95
C ALA A 24 17.30 -26.39 -7.25
N THR A 25 16.02 -26.71 -7.15
CA THR A 25 15.54 -27.98 -6.55
C THR A 25 16.02 -29.19 -7.36
N GLY A 26 15.97 -29.12 -8.69
CA GLY A 26 16.49 -30.15 -9.57
C GLY A 26 17.99 -30.37 -9.41
N PHE A 27 18.77 -29.28 -9.31
CA PHE A 27 20.22 -29.35 -9.10
C PHE A 27 20.57 -29.91 -7.72
N ILE A 28 19.89 -29.48 -6.65
CA ILE A 28 20.08 -30.04 -5.30
C ILE A 28 19.72 -31.55 -5.27
N GLY A 29 18.61 -31.93 -5.87
CA GLY A 29 18.20 -33.32 -5.97
C GLY A 29 19.23 -34.18 -6.71
N TRP A 30 19.75 -33.67 -7.84
CA TRP A 30 20.82 -34.32 -8.59
C TRP A 30 22.11 -34.48 -7.74
N LEU A 31 22.50 -33.41 -7.03
CA LEU A 31 23.68 -33.43 -6.16
C LEU A 31 23.53 -34.45 -5.03
N LEU A 32 22.38 -34.44 -4.34
CA LEU A 32 22.10 -35.40 -3.24
C LEU A 32 22.13 -36.85 -3.70
N VAL A 33 21.50 -37.17 -4.86
CA VAL A 33 21.55 -38.52 -5.44
C VAL A 33 22.97 -38.90 -5.85
N SER A 34 23.77 -37.95 -6.33
CA SER A 34 25.17 -38.18 -6.71
C SER A 34 26.05 -38.47 -5.50
N LEU A 35 25.85 -37.78 -4.38
CA LEU A 35 26.61 -37.97 -3.13
C LEU A 35 26.20 -39.24 -2.38
N THR A 36 24.96 -39.70 -2.51
CA THR A 36 24.45 -40.91 -1.83
C THR A 36 24.75 -42.21 -2.58
N GLY A 37 25.57 -42.16 -3.64
CA GLY A 37 26.08 -43.35 -4.30
C GLY A 37 25.08 -44.09 -5.19
N GLY A 38 24.01 -43.44 -5.63
CA GLY A 38 23.03 -44.02 -6.57
C GLY A 38 23.67 -44.46 -7.88
N VAL A 39 23.65 -45.76 -8.18
CA VAL A 39 24.23 -46.34 -9.39
C VAL A 39 23.30 -46.06 -10.58
N GLY A 40 23.76 -45.29 -11.58
CA GLY A 40 23.01 -45.03 -12.82
C GLY A 40 23.64 -43.87 -13.63
N ARG A 41 23.46 -43.91 -14.96
CA ARG A 41 23.97 -42.87 -15.87
C ARG A 41 23.31 -41.51 -15.56
N PRO A 42 24.07 -40.39 -15.52
CA PRO A 42 23.56 -39.07 -15.09
C PRO A 42 22.32 -38.59 -15.88
N ARG A 43 22.20 -38.93 -17.16
CA ARG A 43 21.08 -38.59 -18.04
C ARG A 43 19.74 -39.21 -17.60
N ASN A 44 19.77 -40.43 -17.08
CA ASN A 44 18.54 -41.13 -16.64
C ASN A 44 18.05 -40.62 -15.29
N ARG A 45 18.95 -40.02 -14.45
CA ARG A 45 18.62 -39.45 -13.15
C ARG A 45 17.77 -38.19 -13.25
N LEU A 46 18.08 -37.29 -14.20
CA LEU A 46 17.30 -36.09 -14.43
C LEU A 46 15.89 -36.36 -14.96
N VAL A 47 15.80 -37.31 -15.94
CA VAL A 47 14.50 -37.72 -16.49
C VAL A 47 13.64 -38.35 -15.40
N HIS A 48 14.23 -39.13 -14.51
CA HIS A 48 13.49 -39.80 -13.42
C HIS A 48 12.98 -38.82 -12.37
N ILE A 49 13.75 -37.79 -12.02
CA ILE A 49 13.34 -36.73 -11.11
C ILE A 49 12.20 -35.90 -11.74
N ILE A 50 12.32 -35.52 -13.00
CA ILE A 50 11.30 -34.70 -13.71
C ILE A 50 10.00 -35.52 -13.87
N THR A 51 10.06 -36.80 -14.26
CA THR A 51 8.85 -37.60 -14.43
C THR A 51 8.14 -37.87 -13.09
N ARG A 52 8.86 -38.04 -11.98
CA ARG A 52 8.24 -38.13 -10.65
C ARG A 52 7.60 -36.82 -10.17
N ILE A 53 8.20 -35.68 -10.47
CA ILE A 53 7.61 -34.36 -10.15
C ILE A 53 6.30 -34.17 -10.92
N LEU A 54 6.25 -34.61 -12.19
CA LEU A 54 5.08 -34.43 -13.06
C LEU A 54 3.96 -35.45 -12.82
N GLN A 55 4.29 -36.68 -12.39
CA GLN A 55 3.31 -37.78 -12.26
C GLN A 55 2.63 -37.85 -10.88
N GLY A 56 3.05 -37.03 -9.91
CA GLY A 56 2.49 -37.08 -8.55
C GLY A 56 2.72 -38.46 -7.86
N SER A 57 2.55 -38.52 -6.55
CA SER A 57 2.85 -39.68 -5.69
C SER A 57 1.90 -40.86 -5.86
N GLY A 58 1.14 -40.96 -6.96
CA GLY A 58 0.04 -41.93 -7.13
C GLY A 58 0.24 -43.07 -8.16
N ALA A 59 1.27 -43.04 -8.99
CA ALA A 59 1.47 -44.08 -10.01
C ALA A 59 2.44 -45.13 -9.51
N GLY A 60 1.90 -46.22 -8.98
CA GLY A 60 2.64 -47.43 -8.59
C GLY A 60 3.24 -48.11 -9.80
N ILE A 61 4.51 -47.89 -10.10
CA ILE A 61 5.36 -48.78 -10.87
C ILE A 61 6.52 -49.15 -9.93
N ALA A 62 6.50 -50.38 -9.48
CA ALA A 62 7.53 -50.97 -8.65
C ALA A 62 8.87 -51.01 -9.40
N GLN A 63 9.70 -49.99 -9.18
CA GLN A 63 11.13 -50.03 -9.47
C GLN A 63 11.87 -49.70 -8.18
N GLU A 64 12.88 -50.50 -7.87
CA GLU A 64 13.69 -50.39 -6.65
C GLU A 64 14.15 -48.95 -6.41
N PRO A 65 14.05 -48.42 -5.18
CA PRO A 65 14.41 -47.06 -4.86
C PRO A 65 15.93 -46.91 -4.98
N THR A 66 16.38 -46.30 -6.05
CA THR A 66 17.79 -45.94 -6.29
C THR A 66 18.26 -44.74 -5.46
N SER A 67 17.38 -44.16 -4.64
CA SER A 67 17.70 -43.02 -3.74
C SER A 67 17.08 -43.24 -2.35
N PRO A 68 17.79 -42.84 -1.27
CA PRO A 68 17.27 -42.91 0.09
C PRO A 68 15.95 -42.13 0.25
N HIS A 69 15.00 -42.65 1.04
CA HIS A 69 13.69 -41.99 1.27
C HIS A 69 13.78 -40.56 1.77
N TRP A 70 14.80 -40.23 2.57
CA TRP A 70 15.01 -38.85 3.05
C TRP A 70 15.33 -37.86 1.93
N VAL A 71 16.05 -38.28 0.87
CA VAL A 71 16.33 -37.43 -0.30
C VAL A 71 15.04 -37.05 -1.01
N GLN A 72 14.10 -37.98 -1.14
CA GLN A 72 12.79 -37.73 -1.72
C GLN A 72 12.00 -36.72 -0.85
N GLY A 73 12.06 -36.86 0.48
CA GLY A 73 11.45 -35.94 1.43
C GLY A 73 12.00 -34.52 1.28
N VAL A 74 13.32 -34.37 1.17
CA VAL A 74 13.97 -33.07 0.98
C VAL A 74 13.56 -32.42 -0.33
N VAL A 75 13.56 -33.15 -1.45
CA VAL A 75 13.15 -32.61 -2.76
C VAL A 75 11.68 -32.18 -2.75
N SER A 76 10.79 -32.98 -2.18
CA SER A 76 9.36 -32.65 -2.07
C SER A 76 9.14 -31.45 -1.18
N PHE A 77 9.86 -31.30 -0.08
CA PHE A 77 9.80 -30.12 0.80
C PHE A 77 10.27 -28.87 0.06
N LEU A 78 11.40 -28.91 -0.64
CA LEU A 78 11.90 -27.78 -1.42
C LEU A 78 10.91 -27.35 -2.51
N LEU A 79 10.29 -28.31 -3.20
CA LEU A 79 9.26 -28.03 -4.19
C LEU A 79 8.05 -27.32 -3.57
N ALA A 80 7.57 -27.79 -2.43
CA ALA A 80 6.48 -27.16 -1.70
C ALA A 80 6.84 -25.71 -1.31
N VAL A 81 8.07 -25.47 -0.84
CA VAL A 81 8.57 -24.11 -0.51
C VAL A 81 8.58 -23.21 -1.75
N VAL A 82 9.04 -23.71 -2.91
CA VAL A 82 9.05 -22.95 -4.17
C VAL A 82 7.62 -22.58 -4.59
N LEU A 83 6.68 -23.52 -4.49
CA LEU A 83 5.27 -23.26 -4.84
C LEU A 83 4.64 -22.22 -3.92
N VAL A 84 4.87 -22.33 -2.60
CA VAL A 84 4.39 -21.36 -1.63
C VAL A 84 5.02 -19.98 -1.88
N ALA A 85 6.33 -19.92 -2.14
CA ALA A 85 7.01 -18.67 -2.47
C ALA A 85 6.44 -18.00 -3.73
N ALA A 86 6.21 -18.77 -4.79
CA ALA A 86 5.59 -18.28 -6.02
C ALA A 86 4.16 -17.75 -5.76
N LEU A 87 3.36 -18.48 -4.97
CA LEU A 87 2.02 -18.07 -4.58
C LEU A 87 2.04 -16.75 -3.77
N VAL A 88 2.96 -16.64 -2.80
CA VAL A 88 3.15 -15.41 -2.01
C VAL A 88 3.52 -14.23 -2.92
N VAL A 89 4.41 -14.44 -3.92
CA VAL A 89 4.78 -13.39 -4.89
C VAL A 89 3.59 -12.98 -5.75
N ILE A 90 2.75 -13.92 -6.21
CA ILE A 90 1.55 -13.62 -6.99
C ILE A 90 0.55 -12.81 -6.17
N LEU A 91 0.32 -13.20 -4.92
CA LEU A 91 -0.68 -12.58 -4.05
C LEU A 91 -0.17 -11.30 -3.37
N ARG A 92 1.14 -11.03 -3.44
CA ARG A 92 1.72 -9.85 -2.80
C ARG A 92 1.34 -8.59 -3.58
N SER A 93 0.59 -7.71 -2.94
CA SER A 93 0.33 -6.36 -3.46
C SER A 93 1.65 -5.61 -3.68
N GLN A 94 1.80 -4.92 -4.81
CA GLN A 94 2.98 -4.10 -5.07
C GLN A 94 2.96 -2.89 -4.13
N ARG A 95 3.91 -2.86 -3.20
CA ARG A 95 4.15 -1.70 -2.32
C ARG A 95 5.03 -0.70 -3.08
N ASN A 96 4.51 -0.06 -4.08
CA ASN A 96 5.21 1.06 -4.70
C ASN A 96 4.76 2.34 -3.96
N ILE A 97 5.59 2.79 -3.04
CA ILE A 97 5.49 4.14 -2.50
C ILE A 97 6.11 5.02 -3.59
N ALA A 98 5.32 5.46 -4.54
CA ALA A 98 5.73 6.51 -5.45
C ALA A 98 5.83 7.80 -4.61
N MET A 99 7.04 8.19 -4.24
CA MET A 99 7.26 9.49 -3.64
C MET A 99 6.88 10.57 -4.67
N MET A 100 6.23 11.63 -4.22
CA MET A 100 5.88 12.78 -5.04
C MET A 100 7.14 13.33 -5.73
N SER A 101 7.11 13.46 -7.05
CA SER A 101 8.20 14.10 -7.79
C SER A 101 8.19 15.62 -7.57
N LEU A 102 9.33 16.28 -7.79
CA LEU A 102 9.40 17.75 -7.70
C LEU A 102 8.43 18.43 -8.67
N SER A 103 8.26 17.89 -9.87
CA SER A 103 7.29 18.40 -10.85
C SER A 103 5.84 18.28 -10.36
N ASP A 104 5.50 17.18 -9.71
CA ASP A 104 4.17 16.97 -9.16
C ASP A 104 3.93 17.87 -7.95
N GLU A 105 4.93 18.07 -7.09
CA GLU A 105 4.85 19.02 -5.98
C GLU A 105 4.58 20.43 -6.48
N LEU A 106 5.28 20.91 -7.52
CA LEU A 106 5.07 22.24 -8.08
C LEU A 106 3.68 22.39 -8.75
N ARG A 107 3.16 21.33 -9.38
CA ARG A 107 1.79 21.33 -9.93
C ARG A 107 0.76 21.37 -8.82
N LEU A 108 0.95 20.56 -7.77
CA LEU A 108 0.06 20.50 -6.64
C LEU A 108 0.01 21.82 -5.87
N ARG A 109 1.17 22.51 -5.70
CA ARG A 109 1.23 23.86 -5.10
C ARG A 109 0.38 24.85 -5.87
N ARG A 110 0.45 24.87 -7.20
CA ARG A 110 -0.38 25.76 -8.04
C ARG A 110 -1.86 25.48 -7.82
N LEU A 111 -2.29 24.23 -7.80
CA LEU A 111 -3.69 23.88 -7.53
C LEU A 111 -4.14 24.34 -6.15
N LEU A 112 -3.29 24.27 -5.13
CA LEU A 112 -3.58 24.73 -3.78
C LEU A 112 -3.66 26.27 -3.73
N ASP A 113 -2.77 26.98 -4.42
CA ASP A 113 -2.76 28.43 -4.47
C ASP A 113 -3.98 29.01 -5.21
N GLU A 114 -4.44 28.29 -6.25
CA GLU A 114 -5.65 28.63 -7.01
C GLU A 114 -6.95 28.29 -6.25
N ASN A 115 -6.89 27.37 -5.28
CA ASN A 115 -8.05 26.88 -4.53
C ASN A 115 -7.78 26.90 -3.01
N PRO A 116 -7.67 28.05 -2.38
CA PRO A 116 -7.25 28.21 -0.98
C PRO A 116 -8.34 27.89 0.06
N ALA A 117 -9.47 27.30 -0.35
CA ALA A 117 -10.63 27.14 0.52
C ALA A 117 -10.40 26.12 1.68
N ASP A 118 -9.46 25.20 1.54
CA ASP A 118 -9.13 24.22 2.56
C ASP A 118 -7.88 24.61 3.36
N SER A 119 -8.06 24.93 4.65
CA SER A 119 -6.96 25.25 5.56
C SER A 119 -5.99 24.09 5.77
N LEU A 120 -6.43 22.84 5.55
CA LEU A 120 -5.63 21.61 5.64
C LEU A 120 -5.01 21.22 4.30
N GLY A 121 -5.34 21.90 3.21
CA GLY A 121 -4.89 21.57 1.86
C GLY A 121 -3.37 21.43 1.74
N TYR A 122 -2.59 22.24 2.45
CA TYR A 122 -1.12 22.15 2.44
C TYR A 122 -0.55 20.87 3.04
N PHE A 123 -1.33 20.10 3.82
CA PHE A 123 -0.91 18.73 4.23
C PHE A 123 -0.79 17.75 3.06
N ALA A 124 -1.39 18.10 1.91
CA ALA A 124 -1.21 17.36 0.67
C ALA A 124 0.26 17.33 0.19
N LEU A 125 1.04 18.38 0.50
CA LEU A 125 2.45 18.53 0.11
C LEU A 125 3.43 17.72 0.98
N ARG A 126 2.95 16.89 1.92
CA ARG A 126 3.83 16.06 2.73
C ARG A 126 4.59 15.08 1.85
N ARG A 127 5.90 14.92 2.11
CA ARG A 127 6.81 14.08 1.32
C ARG A 127 6.53 12.58 1.41
N ASP A 128 5.75 12.15 2.43
CA ASP A 128 5.34 10.75 2.60
C ASP A 128 4.09 10.37 1.78
N LYS A 129 3.62 11.28 0.93
CA LYS A 129 2.46 11.08 0.06
C LYS A 129 2.86 11.00 -1.41
N ALA A 130 2.04 10.29 -2.16
CA ALA A 130 1.99 10.31 -3.61
C ALA A 130 0.79 11.16 -4.06
N VAL A 131 0.78 11.54 -5.32
CA VAL A 131 -0.31 12.31 -5.93
C VAL A 131 -0.73 11.69 -7.26
N VAL A 132 -2.04 11.69 -7.50
CA VAL A 132 -2.63 11.36 -8.80
C VAL A 132 -3.45 12.57 -9.26
N PHE A 133 -3.18 13.03 -10.47
CA PHE A 133 -3.93 14.13 -11.08
C PHE A 133 -5.07 13.58 -11.94
N SER A 134 -6.17 14.35 -12.02
CA SER A 134 -7.18 14.14 -13.06
C SER A 134 -6.54 14.21 -14.46
N ARG A 135 -7.19 13.61 -15.46
CA ARG A 135 -6.66 13.58 -16.83
C ARG A 135 -6.41 14.97 -17.42
N ASN A 136 -7.23 15.95 -17.06
CA ASN A 136 -7.06 17.36 -17.45
C ASN A 136 -6.09 18.13 -16.56
N GLY A 137 -5.66 17.57 -15.43
CA GLY A 137 -4.70 18.18 -14.51
C GLY A 137 -5.25 19.26 -13.58
N HIS A 138 -6.59 19.49 -13.55
CA HIS A 138 -7.21 20.53 -12.75
C HIS A 138 -7.61 20.10 -11.34
N ALA A 139 -7.52 18.82 -11.02
CA ALA A 139 -7.69 18.31 -9.67
C ALA A 139 -6.72 17.17 -9.38
N ALA A 140 -6.49 16.89 -8.10
CA ALA A 140 -5.58 15.82 -7.68
C ALA A 140 -6.05 15.14 -6.39
N VAL A 141 -5.75 13.86 -6.24
CA VAL A 141 -5.89 13.10 -4.98
C VAL A 141 -4.51 12.81 -4.43
N CYS A 142 -4.26 13.22 -3.19
CA CYS A 142 -3.05 12.90 -2.45
C CYS A 142 -3.29 11.69 -1.55
N TYR A 143 -2.41 10.70 -1.62
CA TYR A 143 -2.61 9.44 -0.92
C TYR A 143 -1.29 8.86 -0.40
N ARG A 144 -1.39 7.94 0.53
CA ARG A 144 -0.29 7.10 1.00
C ARG A 144 -0.69 5.63 0.90
N THR A 145 0.26 4.77 0.61
CA THR A 145 0.00 3.33 0.59
C THR A 145 0.57 2.68 1.85
N GLU A 146 -0.26 1.94 2.57
CA GLU A 146 0.13 1.20 3.76
C GLU A 146 -0.59 -0.14 3.78
N ALA A 147 0.16 -1.22 3.96
CA ALA A 147 -0.36 -2.58 4.09
C ALA A 147 -1.39 -3.01 3.00
N GLY A 148 -1.22 -2.51 1.75
CA GLY A 148 -2.14 -2.83 0.65
C GLY A 148 -3.37 -1.93 0.56
N VAL A 149 -3.45 -0.89 1.39
CA VAL A 149 -4.48 0.15 1.33
C VAL A 149 -3.89 1.40 0.70
N ALA A 150 -4.56 1.98 -0.29
CA ALA A 150 -4.30 3.33 -0.79
C ALA A 150 -5.20 4.30 -0.02
N LEU A 151 -4.61 5.01 0.94
CA LEU A 151 -5.32 5.92 1.84
C LEU A 151 -5.21 7.34 1.32
N ALA A 152 -6.27 7.87 0.72
CA ALA A 152 -6.40 9.27 0.36
C ALA A 152 -6.60 10.13 1.63
N SER A 153 -6.12 11.36 1.61
CA SER A 153 -6.13 12.26 2.74
C SER A 153 -6.94 13.51 2.41
N GLY A 154 -8.08 13.63 3.04
CA GLY A 154 -8.97 14.77 2.84
C GLY A 154 -9.71 14.75 1.52
N ASP A 155 -10.16 15.93 1.13
CA ASP A 155 -10.80 16.16 -0.15
C ASP A 155 -9.78 16.16 -1.29
N PRO A 156 -10.20 15.90 -2.54
CA PRO A 156 -9.36 16.16 -3.68
C PRO A 156 -8.98 17.65 -3.77
N VAL A 157 -7.75 17.91 -4.15
CA VAL A 157 -7.26 19.28 -4.35
C VAL A 157 -7.72 19.79 -5.72
N GLY A 158 -8.28 21.01 -5.76
CA GLY A 158 -8.79 21.66 -6.96
C GLY A 158 -10.28 21.98 -6.88
N PRO A 159 -10.88 22.56 -7.94
CA PRO A 159 -12.30 22.89 -7.97
C PRO A 159 -13.18 21.66 -7.78
N VAL A 160 -14.28 21.79 -7.05
CA VAL A 160 -15.18 20.68 -6.67
C VAL A 160 -15.75 19.96 -7.89
N ASP A 161 -16.08 20.68 -8.95
CA ASP A 161 -16.58 20.12 -10.22
C ASP A 161 -15.55 19.23 -10.93
N GLN A 162 -14.26 19.34 -10.58
CA GLN A 162 -13.18 18.54 -11.14
C GLN A 162 -12.80 17.32 -10.26
N TRP A 163 -13.32 17.23 -9.03
CA TRP A 163 -13.03 16.14 -8.10
C TRP A 163 -13.35 14.74 -8.65
N PRO A 164 -14.50 14.52 -9.33
CA PRO A 164 -14.80 13.19 -9.88
C PRO A 164 -13.68 12.64 -10.77
N GLY A 165 -13.10 13.48 -11.64
CA GLY A 165 -12.03 13.04 -12.53
C GLY A 165 -10.72 12.69 -11.80
N ALA A 166 -10.42 13.33 -10.66
CA ALA A 166 -9.27 12.99 -9.84
C ALA A 166 -9.50 11.71 -9.03
N ILE A 167 -10.73 11.53 -8.53
CA ILE A 167 -11.17 10.31 -7.82
C ILE A 167 -11.11 9.10 -8.76
N ASP A 168 -11.64 9.21 -9.98
CA ASP A 168 -11.57 8.14 -10.98
C ASP A 168 -10.13 7.73 -11.27
N ALA A 169 -9.24 8.70 -11.46
CA ALA A 169 -7.83 8.44 -11.71
C ALA A 169 -7.16 7.76 -10.50
N PHE A 170 -7.50 8.14 -9.28
CA PHE A 170 -7.01 7.50 -8.06
C PHE A 170 -7.51 6.05 -7.94
N LEU A 171 -8.79 5.80 -8.20
CA LEU A 171 -9.37 4.45 -8.17
C LEU A 171 -8.76 3.55 -9.24
N GLU A 172 -8.48 4.09 -10.44
CA GLU A 172 -7.78 3.36 -11.51
C GLU A 172 -6.38 2.95 -11.08
N VAL A 173 -5.63 3.85 -10.42
CA VAL A 173 -4.31 3.54 -9.86
C VAL A 173 -4.42 2.48 -8.75
N ALA A 174 -5.34 2.64 -7.81
CA ALA A 174 -5.56 1.67 -6.73
C ALA A 174 -5.90 0.28 -7.29
N HIS A 175 -6.75 0.20 -8.30
CA HIS A 175 -7.10 -1.05 -8.98
C HIS A 175 -5.89 -1.66 -9.70
N THR A 176 -5.11 -0.85 -10.41
CA THR A 176 -3.92 -1.32 -11.15
C THR A 176 -2.91 -2.01 -10.24
N TYR A 177 -2.72 -1.47 -9.04
CA TYR A 177 -1.80 -2.04 -8.05
C TYR A 177 -2.46 -3.02 -7.07
N GLY A 178 -3.76 -3.24 -7.18
CA GLY A 178 -4.53 -4.11 -6.29
C GLY A 178 -4.58 -3.60 -4.85
N TRP A 179 -4.59 -2.28 -4.67
CA TRP A 179 -4.77 -1.66 -3.36
C TRP A 179 -6.25 -1.48 -3.05
N VAL A 180 -6.60 -1.56 -1.78
CA VAL A 180 -7.93 -1.19 -1.30
C VAL A 180 -8.00 0.33 -1.19
N PRO A 181 -8.86 1.02 -1.97
CA PRO A 181 -9.01 2.46 -1.84
C PRO A 181 -9.72 2.80 -0.53
N ALA A 182 -9.21 3.77 0.18
CA ALA A 182 -9.80 4.34 1.39
C ALA A 182 -9.54 5.83 1.46
N VAL A 183 -10.35 6.55 2.22
CA VAL A 183 -10.25 8.00 2.43
C VAL A 183 -10.39 8.31 3.91
N VAL A 184 -9.65 9.28 4.41
CA VAL A 184 -9.75 9.77 5.79
C VAL A 184 -9.77 11.30 5.82
N GLY A 185 -10.63 11.86 6.69
CA GLY A 185 -10.67 13.30 6.93
C GLY A 185 -11.27 14.10 5.76
N THR A 186 -12.20 13.52 5.01
CA THR A 186 -12.95 14.23 3.95
C THR A 186 -14.09 15.06 4.53
N SER A 187 -14.41 16.17 3.91
CA SER A 187 -15.57 16.98 4.21
C SER A 187 -16.90 16.29 3.87
N GLU A 188 -18.01 16.89 4.20
CA GLU A 188 -19.35 16.38 3.80
C GLU A 188 -19.53 16.42 2.28
N GLU A 189 -19.03 17.45 1.62
CA GLU A 189 -19.05 17.59 0.16
C GLU A 189 -18.15 16.55 -0.51
N GLY A 190 -16.94 16.35 0.03
CA GLY A 190 -16.02 15.31 -0.42
C GLY A 190 -16.63 13.92 -0.19
N ALA A 191 -17.23 13.67 0.97
CA ALA A 191 -17.90 12.39 1.27
C ALA A 191 -19.00 12.07 0.25
N THR A 192 -19.76 13.09 -0.19
CA THR A 192 -20.78 12.93 -1.22
C THR A 192 -20.15 12.50 -2.55
N THR A 193 -19.06 13.15 -2.96
CA THR A 193 -18.37 12.83 -4.21
C THR A 193 -17.73 11.43 -4.16
N TRP A 194 -17.10 11.05 -3.03
CA TRP A 194 -16.56 9.71 -2.83
C TRP A 194 -17.67 8.63 -2.83
N ASN A 195 -18.83 8.91 -2.26
CA ASN A 195 -19.99 7.99 -2.32
C ASN A 195 -20.46 7.76 -3.75
N GLN A 196 -20.51 8.79 -4.59
CA GLN A 196 -20.86 8.67 -6.01
C GLN A 196 -19.87 7.80 -6.78
N ALA A 197 -18.60 7.80 -6.36
CA ALA A 197 -17.56 6.93 -6.90
C ALA A 197 -17.55 5.50 -6.31
N GLY A 198 -18.52 5.17 -5.44
CA GLY A 198 -18.74 3.82 -4.92
C GLY A 198 -18.09 3.53 -3.55
N LEU A 199 -17.47 4.51 -2.90
CA LEU A 199 -16.99 4.36 -1.53
C LEU A 199 -18.10 4.72 -0.55
N ARG A 200 -18.14 4.02 0.61
CA ARG A 200 -19.11 4.34 1.67
C ARG A 200 -18.45 5.28 2.69
N ALA A 201 -19.06 6.45 2.89
CA ALA A 201 -18.63 7.38 3.93
C ALA A 201 -19.24 7.04 5.31
N MET A 202 -18.43 7.21 6.35
CA MET A 202 -18.84 7.10 7.75
C MET A 202 -18.36 8.33 8.49
N ARG A 203 -19.27 9.03 9.17
CA ARG A 203 -18.90 10.16 10.01
C ARG A 203 -18.10 9.68 11.22
N ILE A 204 -16.90 10.21 11.39
CA ILE A 204 -15.98 9.87 12.50
C ILE A 204 -15.87 10.99 13.53
N GLY A 205 -16.31 12.22 13.19
CA GLY A 205 -16.25 13.37 14.06
C GLY A 205 -16.70 14.64 13.33
N ASP A 206 -16.56 15.74 14.04
CA ASP A 206 -16.81 17.09 13.52
C ASP A 206 -15.51 17.90 13.54
N GLU A 207 -15.30 18.72 12.53
CA GLU A 207 -14.19 19.66 12.47
C GLU A 207 -14.62 21.01 13.04
N ALA A 208 -13.82 21.55 13.94
CA ALA A 208 -14.05 22.90 14.47
C ALA A 208 -13.34 23.93 13.58
N ILE A 209 -14.12 24.65 12.78
CA ILE A 209 -13.61 25.73 11.95
C ILE A 209 -13.67 27.05 12.74
N ILE A 210 -12.51 27.69 12.93
CA ILE A 210 -12.37 28.93 13.69
C ILE A 210 -11.86 30.01 12.75
N SER A 211 -12.61 31.13 12.65
CA SER A 211 -12.14 32.34 12.00
C SER A 211 -11.41 33.21 13.03
N PRO A 212 -10.08 33.37 12.96
CA PRO A 212 -9.34 34.18 13.94
C PRO A 212 -9.80 35.65 14.01
N ALA A 213 -10.30 36.19 12.89
CA ALA A 213 -10.76 37.60 12.83
C ALA A 213 -12.05 37.83 13.61
N THR A 214 -12.90 36.83 13.76
CA THR A 214 -14.22 36.95 14.43
C THR A 214 -14.32 36.10 15.70
N PHE A 215 -13.28 35.31 16.02
CA PHE A 215 -13.30 34.44 17.19
C PHE A 215 -13.35 35.26 18.48
N ASN A 216 -14.39 35.00 19.29
CA ASN A 216 -14.54 35.58 20.64
C ASN A 216 -14.85 34.49 21.64
N LEU A 217 -13.94 34.26 22.60
CA LEU A 217 -14.13 33.27 23.63
C LEU A 217 -15.32 33.62 24.57
N ASP A 218 -15.77 34.86 24.62
CA ASP A 218 -16.92 35.29 25.44
C ASP A 218 -18.27 34.99 24.77
N ASP A 219 -18.29 34.47 23.56
CA ASP A 219 -19.49 34.00 22.89
C ASP A 219 -20.25 33.01 23.77
N PRO A 220 -21.57 33.15 23.92
CA PRO A 220 -22.41 32.23 24.68
C PRO A 220 -22.26 30.74 24.29
N ASP A 221 -22.11 30.48 23.00
CA ASP A 221 -21.98 29.13 22.46
C ASP A 221 -20.63 28.48 22.85
N LEU A 222 -19.61 29.28 23.18
CA LEU A 222 -18.30 28.82 23.62
C LEU A 222 -18.17 28.66 25.16
N LYS A 223 -19.28 28.70 25.88
CA LYS A 223 -19.29 28.49 27.36
C LYS A 223 -18.57 27.21 27.81
N PRO A 224 -18.73 26.02 27.16
CA PRO A 224 -17.99 24.83 27.54
C PRO A 224 -16.48 24.97 27.34
N VAL A 225 -16.07 25.60 26.22
CA VAL A 225 -14.66 25.85 25.91
C VAL A 225 -14.04 26.80 26.94
N ARG A 226 -14.72 27.89 27.25
CA ARG A 226 -14.30 28.87 28.26
C ARG A 226 -14.13 28.23 29.64
N HIS A 227 -15.07 27.34 30.05
CA HIS A 227 -14.95 26.60 31.29
C HIS A 227 -13.70 25.73 31.32
N THR A 228 -13.43 25.01 30.23
CA THR A 228 -12.22 24.17 30.08
C THR A 228 -10.94 24.99 30.15
N VAL A 229 -10.88 26.12 29.44
CA VAL A 229 -9.73 27.05 29.49
C VAL A 229 -9.49 27.56 30.92
N THR A 230 -10.56 27.95 31.62
CA THR A 230 -10.45 28.41 33.02
C THR A 230 -9.91 27.32 33.92
N LYS A 231 -10.40 26.08 33.80
CA LYS A 231 -9.92 24.92 34.55
C LYS A 231 -8.45 24.63 34.31
N LEU A 232 -8.01 24.63 33.03
CA LEU A 232 -6.61 24.40 32.69
C LEU A 232 -5.69 25.49 33.23
N ARG A 233 -6.10 26.75 33.15
CA ARG A 233 -5.37 27.88 33.74
C ARG A 233 -5.24 27.73 35.28
N ALA A 234 -6.30 27.32 35.96
CA ALA A 234 -6.28 27.06 37.40
C ALA A 234 -5.34 25.89 37.76
N MET A 235 -5.14 24.94 36.88
CA MET A 235 -4.17 23.83 37.03
C MET A 235 -2.73 24.24 36.70
N GLY A 236 -2.47 25.52 36.33
CA GLY A 236 -1.13 26.02 36.04
C GLY A 236 -0.68 25.82 34.56
N TYR A 237 -1.56 25.38 33.69
CA TYR A 237 -1.21 25.28 32.26
C TYR A 237 -1.11 26.66 31.63
N THR A 238 -0.04 26.86 30.88
CA THR A 238 0.19 28.06 30.07
C THR A 238 0.43 27.66 28.61
N THR A 239 0.02 28.52 27.69
CA THR A 239 0.23 28.32 26.26
C THR A 239 1.12 29.41 25.70
N ARG A 240 2.01 29.05 24.78
CA ARG A 240 2.86 29.99 24.06
C ARG A 240 2.80 29.64 22.58
N VAL A 241 2.51 30.62 21.74
CA VAL A 241 2.58 30.50 20.28
C VAL A 241 3.88 31.13 19.83
N ARG A 242 4.68 30.37 19.09
CA ARG A 242 5.97 30.82 18.52
C ARG A 242 6.04 30.43 17.07
N ARG A 243 6.76 31.16 16.25
CA ARG A 243 7.11 30.73 14.90
C ARG A 243 8.12 29.61 14.96
N HIS A 244 8.15 28.74 13.95
CA HIS A 244 9.09 27.61 13.91
C HIS A 244 10.56 28.05 14.00
N GLU A 245 10.90 29.18 13.36
CA GLU A 245 12.24 29.79 13.40
C GLU A 245 12.68 30.28 14.79
N ASP A 246 11.70 30.53 15.69
CA ASP A 246 11.93 30.98 17.06
C ASP A 246 12.02 29.81 18.07
N ILE A 247 11.89 28.55 17.62
CA ILE A 247 11.93 27.38 18.48
C ILE A 247 13.35 26.80 18.47
N ASN A 248 13.92 26.62 19.66
CA ASN A 248 15.23 25.98 19.78
C ASN A 248 15.14 24.54 19.25
N PRO A 249 16.07 24.09 18.39
CA PRO A 249 16.08 22.73 17.86
C PRO A 249 16.02 21.62 18.94
N GLN A 250 16.52 21.89 20.15
CA GLN A 250 16.46 20.96 21.28
C GLN A 250 15.06 20.82 21.89
N GLU A 251 14.15 21.73 21.61
CA GLU A 251 12.75 21.69 22.08
C GLU A 251 11.83 20.97 21.07
N LEU A 252 12.33 20.59 19.91
CA LEU A 252 11.59 19.92 18.82
C LEU A 252 11.60 18.38 18.92
N HIS A 253 12.27 17.82 19.94
CA HIS A 253 12.40 16.35 20.18
C HIS A 253 11.60 15.85 21.38
#